data_9bd94d49a25cd5baf8f99908512075f2
#
_entry.id   9bd94d49a25cd5baf8f99908512075f2
#
_cell.length_a   1.000
_cell.length_b   1.000
_cell.length_c   1.000
_cell.angle_alpha   90.00
_cell.angle_beta   90.00
_cell.angle_gamma   90.00
#
_symmetry.space_group_name_H-M   'P 1'
#
loop_
_entity.id
_entity.type
_entity.pdbx_description
1 polymer ?
#
loop_
_entity_poly.entity_id
_entity_poly.type
_entity_poly.pdbx_seq_one_letter_code
_entity_poly.pdbx_strand_id
1 'polypeptide(L)'
;MIVMSVVTALVLLALVTQAGIVAVQRAFPPQGGMVEVDGATLHVVDIGPRDSGLPIVMLHGASSNLEAMRRPLGDLLAKDHRVILIDRPGHGWSTRARRQDSTPQIQARMINEALGKLGIARAVFVVHSWSGALGARLALDHPGRVAGLVMLAPVTHPWRGGVGRYNEIIATPVIGPLLAYTITLPLGYFLAEPGARNVFLPQTMPDGFVQDSATPLLLRPREFIANAYDLVTLKEAVAAQASRYGEIKAPVTIIAGEPDKTVKTSIHARPFAAMVPNANLIVLPDLGHMVQNAVPDRVKAEIETMIARIAPAQTAAD
;
A
#
# COMPACT_ATOMS: atom_id res chain seq x y z
N MET A 1 -7.14 -45.41 -4.93
CA MET A 1 -8.06 -44.76 -3.96
C MET A 1 -7.50 -43.46 -3.40
N ILE A 2 -6.38 -43.42 -2.70
CA ILE A 2 -5.82 -42.19 -2.06
C ILE A 2 -5.64 -41.03 -3.04
N VAL A 3 -5.01 -41.25 -4.20
CA VAL A 3 -4.80 -40.19 -5.22
C VAL A 3 -6.13 -39.62 -5.71
N MET A 4 -7.13 -40.45 -5.95
CA MET A 4 -8.45 -40.02 -6.41
C MET A 4 -9.16 -39.18 -5.33
N SER A 5 -9.05 -39.57 -4.06
CA SER A 5 -9.60 -38.80 -2.93
C SER A 5 -8.93 -37.42 -2.79
N VAL A 6 -7.60 -37.35 -2.95
CA VAL A 6 -6.85 -36.07 -2.92
C VAL A 6 -7.27 -35.15 -4.06
N VAL A 7 -7.35 -35.70 -5.30
CA VAL A 7 -7.78 -34.89 -6.46
C VAL A 7 -9.22 -34.38 -6.26
N THR A 8 -10.13 -35.23 -5.80
CA THR A 8 -11.51 -34.83 -5.52
C THR A 8 -11.56 -33.69 -4.46
N ALA A 9 -10.79 -33.78 -3.38
CA ALA A 9 -10.72 -32.75 -2.36
C ALA A 9 -10.19 -31.42 -2.92
N LEU A 10 -9.13 -31.44 -3.74
CA LEU A 10 -8.60 -30.24 -4.38
C LEU A 10 -9.60 -29.60 -5.35
N VAL A 11 -10.34 -30.40 -6.10
CA VAL A 11 -11.41 -29.90 -7.00
C VAL A 11 -12.52 -29.22 -6.19
N LEU A 12 -12.97 -29.84 -5.10
CA LEU A 12 -13.99 -29.25 -4.22
C LEU A 12 -13.50 -27.93 -3.61
N LEU A 13 -12.27 -27.87 -3.13
CA LEU A 13 -11.66 -26.64 -2.59
C LEU A 13 -11.54 -25.56 -3.67
N ALA A 14 -11.20 -25.92 -4.90
CA ALA A 14 -11.16 -24.97 -6.01
C ALA A 14 -12.55 -24.42 -6.34
N LEU A 15 -13.59 -25.25 -6.31
CA LEU A 15 -14.99 -24.80 -6.50
C LEU A 15 -15.44 -23.86 -5.37
N VAL A 16 -15.12 -24.19 -4.12
CA VAL A 16 -15.38 -23.30 -2.95
C VAL A 16 -14.65 -21.97 -3.12
N THR A 17 -13.38 -22.01 -3.54
CA THR A 17 -12.60 -20.79 -3.81
C THR A 17 -13.25 -19.96 -4.92
N GLN A 18 -13.70 -20.56 -6.02
CA GLN A 18 -14.39 -19.82 -7.09
C GLN A 18 -15.71 -19.19 -6.62
N ALA A 19 -16.51 -19.90 -5.87
CA ALA A 19 -17.73 -19.35 -5.28
C ALA A 19 -17.41 -18.19 -4.31
N GLY A 20 -16.36 -18.35 -3.50
CA GLY A 20 -15.87 -17.30 -2.60
C GLY A 20 -15.37 -16.06 -3.34
N ILE A 21 -14.64 -16.22 -4.46
CA ILE A 21 -14.21 -15.09 -5.31
C ILE A 21 -15.44 -14.28 -5.76
N VAL A 22 -16.47 -14.95 -6.28
CA VAL A 22 -17.70 -14.30 -6.74
C VAL A 22 -18.40 -13.57 -5.59
N ALA A 23 -18.47 -14.20 -4.41
CA ALA A 23 -19.08 -13.60 -3.23
C ALA A 23 -18.32 -12.34 -2.78
N VAL A 24 -16.99 -12.40 -2.70
CA VAL A 24 -16.13 -11.26 -2.33
C VAL A 24 -16.26 -10.12 -3.35
N GLN A 25 -16.25 -10.43 -4.64
CA GLN A 25 -16.38 -9.41 -5.69
C GLN A 25 -17.75 -8.71 -5.67
N ARG A 26 -18.81 -9.44 -5.32
CA ARG A 26 -20.15 -8.85 -5.16
C ARG A 26 -20.26 -8.01 -3.89
N ALA A 27 -19.59 -8.41 -2.81
CA ALA A 27 -19.58 -7.67 -1.56
C ALA A 27 -18.78 -6.37 -1.63
N PHE A 28 -17.71 -6.34 -2.44
CA PHE A 28 -16.79 -5.22 -2.57
C PHE A 28 -16.59 -4.83 -4.05
N PRO A 29 -17.63 -4.29 -4.73
CA PRO A 29 -17.51 -3.88 -6.13
C PRO A 29 -16.54 -2.70 -6.28
N PRO A 30 -15.86 -2.55 -7.44
CA PRO A 30 -14.97 -1.42 -7.70
C PRO A 30 -15.76 -0.12 -7.74
N GLN A 31 -15.17 0.93 -7.15
CA GLN A 31 -15.65 2.30 -7.25
C GLN A 31 -14.64 3.11 -8.08
N GLY A 32 -15.08 4.21 -8.70
CA GLY A 32 -14.17 5.05 -9.49
C GLY A 32 -13.89 4.51 -10.89
N GLY A 33 -12.64 4.54 -11.34
CA GLY A 33 -12.26 4.23 -12.72
C GLY A 33 -11.04 3.33 -12.85
N MET A 34 -10.81 2.89 -14.09
CA MET A 34 -9.65 2.08 -14.48
C MET A 34 -8.74 2.88 -15.40
N VAL A 35 -7.43 2.82 -15.16
CA VAL A 35 -6.41 3.46 -15.97
C VAL A 35 -5.45 2.41 -16.50
N GLU A 36 -5.42 2.22 -17.80
CA GLU A 36 -4.48 1.30 -18.44
C GLU A 36 -3.07 1.91 -18.46
N VAL A 37 -2.09 1.10 -18.09
CA VAL A 37 -0.66 1.44 -18.14
C VAL A 37 0.15 0.27 -18.69
N ASP A 38 1.40 0.49 -19.05
CA ASP A 38 2.25 -0.62 -19.52
C ASP A 38 2.38 -1.71 -18.44
N GLY A 39 1.84 -2.88 -18.73
CA GLY A 39 1.87 -4.06 -17.88
C GLY A 39 0.81 -4.14 -16.77
N ALA A 40 -0.13 -3.18 -16.69
CA ALA A 40 -1.20 -3.20 -15.69
C ALA A 40 -2.43 -2.38 -16.12
N THR A 41 -3.56 -2.65 -15.46
CA THR A 41 -4.70 -1.73 -15.41
C THR A 41 -4.89 -1.34 -13.95
N LEU A 42 -4.80 -0.05 -13.65
CA LEU A 42 -4.87 0.44 -12.27
C LEU A 42 -6.28 0.94 -11.93
N HIS A 43 -6.80 0.48 -10.81
CA HIS A 43 -8.04 0.98 -10.23
C HIS A 43 -7.75 2.25 -9.43
N VAL A 44 -8.53 3.30 -9.70
CA VAL A 44 -8.33 4.63 -9.14
C VAL A 44 -9.67 5.19 -8.64
N VAL A 45 -9.65 5.70 -7.42
CA VAL A 45 -10.77 6.45 -6.82
C VAL A 45 -10.32 7.89 -6.63
N ASP A 46 -11.00 8.83 -7.29
CA ASP A 46 -10.71 10.27 -7.29
C ASP A 46 -11.87 11.01 -6.61
N ILE A 47 -11.67 11.49 -5.40
CA ILE A 47 -12.68 12.09 -4.52
C ILE A 47 -12.25 13.46 -4.01
N GLY A 48 -13.23 14.20 -3.51
CA GLY A 48 -13.01 15.56 -2.98
C GLY A 48 -13.04 16.66 -4.05
N PRO A 49 -12.86 17.94 -3.65
CA PRO A 49 -12.92 19.08 -4.55
C PRO A 49 -11.73 19.12 -5.51
N ARG A 50 -12.00 19.27 -6.80
CA ARG A 50 -10.96 19.24 -7.86
C ARG A 50 -10.09 20.49 -7.90
N ASP A 51 -10.59 21.60 -7.39
CA ASP A 51 -9.94 22.91 -7.45
C ASP A 51 -9.21 23.25 -6.15
N SER A 52 -8.93 22.26 -5.30
CA SER A 52 -8.30 22.43 -3.97
C SER A 52 -6.76 22.54 -4.00
N GLY A 53 -6.17 22.85 -5.15
CA GLY A 53 -4.72 22.96 -5.30
C GLY A 53 -4.03 21.63 -5.62
N LEU A 54 -2.88 21.34 -4.97
CA LEU A 54 -2.15 20.10 -5.21
C LEU A 54 -2.96 18.88 -4.73
N PRO A 55 -3.21 17.89 -5.61
CA PRO A 55 -3.89 16.67 -5.20
C PRO A 55 -3.02 15.82 -4.26
N ILE A 56 -3.69 15.03 -3.45
CA ILE A 56 -3.08 14.04 -2.57
C ILE A 56 -3.21 12.67 -3.22
N VAL A 57 -2.11 11.97 -3.45
CA VAL A 57 -2.09 10.59 -3.96
C VAL A 57 -1.79 9.64 -2.82
N MET A 58 -2.69 8.69 -2.57
CA MET A 58 -2.56 7.74 -1.47
C MET A 58 -2.28 6.32 -1.97
N LEU A 59 -1.24 5.68 -1.42
CA LEU A 59 -0.80 4.34 -1.79
C LEU A 59 -0.74 3.41 -0.57
N HIS A 60 -1.47 2.31 -0.63
CA HIS A 60 -1.61 1.33 0.44
C HIS A 60 -0.39 0.42 0.62
N GLY A 61 -0.31 -0.25 1.76
CA GLY A 61 0.75 -1.20 2.11
C GLY A 61 0.61 -2.58 1.47
N ALA A 62 1.39 -3.55 1.95
CA ALA A 62 1.20 -4.96 1.61
C ALA A 62 -0.08 -5.50 2.25
N SER A 63 -0.60 -6.61 1.70
CA SER A 63 -1.80 -7.29 2.20
C SER A 63 -3.01 -6.38 2.37
N SER A 64 -3.16 -5.41 1.49
CA SER A 64 -4.14 -4.32 1.58
C SER A 64 -4.59 -3.85 0.19
N ASN A 65 -5.50 -2.90 0.16
CA ASN A 65 -6.00 -2.21 -1.03
C ASN A 65 -6.29 -0.74 -0.70
N LEU A 66 -6.78 0.05 -1.66
CA LEU A 66 -7.01 1.48 -1.50
C LEU A 66 -8.02 1.84 -0.38
N GLU A 67 -9.00 0.96 -0.07
CA GLU A 67 -9.99 1.24 0.98
C GLU A 67 -9.35 1.37 2.36
N ALA A 68 -8.25 0.66 2.64
CA ALA A 68 -7.52 0.79 3.89
C ALA A 68 -6.80 2.16 4.05
N MET A 69 -6.57 2.88 2.95
CA MET A 69 -6.08 4.25 2.97
C MET A 69 -7.23 5.25 2.93
N ARG A 70 -8.34 4.87 2.29
CA ARG A 70 -9.52 5.71 2.21
C ARG A 70 -10.17 5.90 3.57
N ARG A 71 -10.31 4.83 4.36
CA ARG A 71 -11.05 4.85 5.63
C ARG A 71 -10.13 4.74 6.84
N PRO A 72 -10.11 5.72 7.76
CA PRO A 72 -10.88 6.98 7.73
C PRO A 72 -10.13 8.14 7.02
N LEU A 73 -8.82 8.01 6.77
CA LEU A 73 -7.95 9.15 6.42
C LEU A 73 -8.30 9.79 5.07
N GLY A 74 -8.49 9.00 4.03
CA GLY A 74 -8.81 9.52 2.69
C GLY A 74 -10.13 10.28 2.67
N ASP A 75 -11.19 9.72 3.29
CA ASP A 75 -12.50 10.39 3.39
C ASP A 75 -12.44 11.65 4.27
N LEU A 76 -11.56 11.68 5.28
CA LEU A 76 -11.32 12.87 6.10
C LEU A 76 -10.63 13.99 5.30
N LEU A 77 -9.61 13.65 4.50
CA LEU A 77 -8.90 14.57 3.63
C LEU A 77 -9.76 15.07 2.46
N ALA A 78 -10.63 14.21 1.92
CA ALA A 78 -11.49 14.53 0.79
C ALA A 78 -12.54 15.60 1.08
N LYS A 79 -12.72 16.03 2.32
CA LYS A 79 -13.58 17.17 2.68
C LYS A 79 -13.00 18.48 2.15
N ASP A 80 -11.68 18.61 2.13
CA ASP A 80 -10.99 19.85 1.84
C ASP A 80 -10.03 19.75 0.64
N HIS A 81 -9.61 18.52 0.26
CA HIS A 81 -8.58 18.26 -0.73
C HIS A 81 -9.07 17.26 -1.79
N ARG A 82 -8.53 17.38 -3.01
CA ARG A 82 -8.65 16.32 -4.01
C ARG A 82 -7.75 15.15 -3.61
N VAL A 83 -8.34 13.97 -3.43
CA VAL A 83 -7.66 12.74 -3.00
C VAL A 83 -7.78 11.68 -4.09
N ILE A 84 -6.64 11.16 -4.53
CA ILE A 84 -6.53 10.12 -5.53
C ILE A 84 -5.98 8.88 -4.83
N LEU A 85 -6.85 7.88 -4.67
CA LEU A 85 -6.50 6.59 -4.10
C LEU A 85 -6.27 5.60 -5.24
N ILE A 86 -5.18 4.84 -5.16
CA ILE A 86 -4.80 3.89 -6.21
C ILE A 86 -4.57 2.52 -5.59
N ASP A 87 -5.26 1.51 -6.11
CA ASP A 87 -4.86 0.13 -5.87
C ASP A 87 -3.53 -0.14 -6.57
N ARG A 88 -2.50 -0.56 -5.80
CA ARG A 88 -1.20 -0.89 -6.39
C ARG A 88 -1.33 -2.01 -7.42
N PRO A 89 -0.44 -2.08 -8.43
CA PRO A 89 -0.48 -3.13 -9.45
C PRO A 89 -0.62 -4.53 -8.87
N GLY A 90 -1.70 -5.24 -9.23
CA GLY A 90 -2.02 -6.58 -8.75
C GLY A 90 -2.77 -6.67 -7.42
N HIS A 91 -3.19 -5.54 -6.85
CA HIS A 91 -3.96 -5.47 -5.60
C HIS A 91 -5.34 -4.85 -5.84
N GLY A 92 -6.28 -5.11 -4.92
CA GLY A 92 -7.63 -4.58 -5.01
C GLY A 92 -8.28 -4.91 -6.35
N TRP A 93 -8.64 -3.92 -7.13
CA TRP A 93 -9.19 -4.11 -8.46
C TRP A 93 -8.17 -3.85 -9.58
N SER A 94 -6.94 -3.47 -9.24
CA SER A 94 -5.84 -3.37 -10.19
C SER A 94 -5.37 -4.73 -10.68
N THR A 95 -4.94 -4.79 -11.94
CA THR A 95 -4.30 -5.98 -12.50
C THR A 95 -2.78 -5.80 -12.58
N ARG A 96 -2.07 -6.90 -12.81
CA ARG A 96 -0.64 -6.92 -13.13
C ARG A 96 -0.38 -8.10 -14.07
N ALA A 97 0.18 -7.81 -15.24
CA ALA A 97 0.35 -8.81 -16.29
C ALA A 97 1.43 -9.85 -15.93
N ARG A 98 2.55 -9.39 -15.36
CA ARG A 98 3.70 -10.23 -15.06
C ARG A 98 4.01 -10.24 -13.56
N ARG A 99 4.29 -11.41 -13.00
CA ARG A 99 4.60 -11.58 -11.57
C ARG A 99 5.86 -10.84 -11.15
N GLN A 100 6.87 -10.79 -12.02
CA GLN A 100 8.13 -10.08 -11.79
C GLN A 100 7.99 -8.56 -11.73
N ASP A 101 6.85 -7.99 -12.17
CA ASP A 101 6.58 -6.56 -12.05
C ASP A 101 6.20 -6.15 -10.61
N SER A 102 6.77 -6.84 -9.63
CA SER A 102 6.46 -6.73 -8.18
C SER A 102 7.31 -5.70 -7.44
N THR A 103 8.37 -5.19 -8.04
CA THR A 103 9.32 -4.29 -7.35
C THR A 103 8.78 -2.86 -7.22
N PRO A 104 9.16 -2.10 -6.17
CA PRO A 104 8.83 -0.69 -6.04
C PRO A 104 9.21 0.15 -7.26
N GLN A 105 10.31 -0.18 -7.93
CA GLN A 105 10.76 0.52 -9.14
C GLN A 105 9.77 0.39 -10.29
N ILE A 106 9.30 -0.82 -10.58
CA ILE A 106 8.38 -1.05 -11.69
C ILE A 106 7.01 -0.46 -11.35
N GLN A 107 6.55 -0.64 -10.11
CA GLN A 107 5.27 -0.05 -9.66
C GLN A 107 5.33 1.49 -9.67
N ALA A 108 6.47 2.13 -9.34
CA ALA A 108 6.63 3.58 -9.44
C ALA A 108 6.46 4.09 -10.87
N ARG A 109 7.02 3.39 -11.86
CA ARG A 109 6.82 3.72 -13.28
C ARG A 109 5.33 3.63 -13.67
N MET A 110 4.64 2.54 -13.29
CA MET A 110 3.22 2.35 -13.59
C MET A 110 2.34 3.44 -12.94
N ILE A 111 2.59 3.78 -11.67
CA ILE A 111 1.89 4.86 -10.97
C ILE A 111 2.16 6.22 -11.65
N ASN A 112 3.41 6.51 -11.99
CA ASN A 112 3.75 7.76 -12.68
C ASN A 112 3.06 7.88 -14.05
N GLU A 113 2.97 6.78 -14.81
CA GLU A 113 2.26 6.73 -16.09
C GLU A 113 0.76 6.98 -15.88
N ALA A 114 0.13 6.31 -14.91
CA ALA A 114 -1.28 6.50 -14.58
C ALA A 114 -1.60 7.96 -14.22
N LEU A 115 -0.77 8.58 -13.38
CA LEU A 115 -0.93 9.98 -13.01
C LEU A 115 -0.79 10.92 -14.22
N GLY A 116 0.10 10.60 -15.17
CA GLY A 116 0.21 11.32 -16.43
C GLY A 116 -1.08 11.26 -17.25
N LYS A 117 -1.69 10.06 -17.37
CA LYS A 117 -2.97 9.86 -18.07
C LYS A 117 -4.16 10.54 -17.38
N LEU A 118 -4.09 10.70 -16.06
CA LEU A 118 -5.08 11.43 -15.27
C LEU A 118 -4.87 12.96 -15.29
N GLY A 119 -3.85 13.46 -15.99
CA GLY A 119 -3.53 14.88 -16.04
C GLY A 119 -2.92 15.44 -14.75
N ILE A 120 -2.44 14.57 -13.85
CA ILE A 120 -1.83 14.97 -12.59
C ILE A 120 -0.34 15.22 -12.81
N ALA A 121 0.02 16.47 -12.95
CA ALA A 121 1.41 16.87 -13.18
C ALA A 121 2.29 16.70 -11.92
N ARG A 122 1.74 17.05 -10.74
CA ARG A 122 2.45 17.06 -9.46
C ARG A 122 1.48 16.80 -8.31
N ALA A 123 1.90 16.08 -7.26
CA ALA A 123 1.06 15.71 -6.13
C ALA A 123 1.84 15.59 -4.82
N VAL A 124 1.13 15.66 -3.69
CA VAL A 124 1.62 15.18 -2.39
C VAL A 124 1.31 13.70 -2.30
N PHE A 125 2.31 12.88 -2.01
CA PHE A 125 2.13 11.44 -1.85
C PHE A 125 2.02 11.07 -0.38
N VAL A 126 0.99 10.27 -0.04
CA VAL A 126 0.81 9.66 1.28
C VAL A 126 0.93 8.16 1.11
N VAL A 127 1.95 7.58 1.70
CA VAL A 127 2.31 6.17 1.48
C VAL A 127 2.41 5.41 2.79
N HIS A 128 1.87 4.19 2.83
CA HIS A 128 1.90 3.36 4.04
C HIS A 128 2.74 2.10 3.84
N SER A 129 3.52 1.73 4.86
CA SER A 129 4.18 0.43 4.98
C SER A 129 5.04 0.08 3.75
N TRP A 130 4.73 -0.99 3.02
CA TRP A 130 5.40 -1.41 1.78
C TRP A 130 5.56 -0.27 0.78
N SER A 131 4.53 0.57 0.66
CA SER A 131 4.57 1.74 -0.24
C SER A 131 5.54 2.83 0.21
N GLY A 132 6.15 2.72 1.38
CA GLY A 132 7.30 3.56 1.74
C GLY A 132 8.45 3.42 0.76
N ALA A 133 8.78 2.18 0.36
CA ALA A 133 9.77 1.92 -0.68
C ALA A 133 9.34 2.46 -2.05
N LEU A 134 8.07 2.36 -2.38
CA LEU A 134 7.47 2.88 -3.62
C LEU A 134 7.50 4.41 -3.67
N GLY A 135 7.10 5.08 -2.57
CA GLY A 135 7.13 6.54 -2.46
C GLY A 135 8.54 7.11 -2.57
N ALA A 136 9.51 6.48 -1.90
CA ALA A 136 10.92 6.83 -2.02
C ALA A 136 11.41 6.65 -3.48
N ARG A 137 10.99 5.57 -4.16
CA ARG A 137 11.34 5.33 -5.57
C ARG A 137 10.72 6.36 -6.52
N LEU A 138 9.48 6.77 -6.28
CA LEU A 138 8.84 7.87 -7.02
C LEU A 138 9.62 9.18 -6.83
N ALA A 139 10.04 9.50 -5.61
CA ALA A 139 10.82 10.71 -5.34
C ALA A 139 12.21 10.69 -5.98
N LEU A 140 12.83 9.52 -6.12
CA LEU A 140 14.13 9.33 -6.78
C LEU A 140 14.03 9.41 -8.30
N ASP A 141 13.08 8.71 -8.91
CA ASP A 141 13.03 8.53 -10.37
C ASP A 141 12.11 9.54 -11.05
N HIS A 142 11.15 10.11 -10.33
CA HIS A 142 10.16 11.08 -10.84
C HIS A 142 10.04 12.32 -9.94
N PRO A 143 11.18 13.02 -9.64
CA PRO A 143 11.18 14.12 -8.66
C PRO A 143 10.23 15.27 -9.03
N GLY A 144 9.99 15.51 -10.31
CA GLY A 144 9.03 16.52 -10.77
C GLY A 144 7.57 16.15 -10.43
N ARG A 145 7.24 14.87 -10.22
CA ARG A 145 5.92 14.41 -9.85
C ARG A 145 5.64 14.58 -8.36
N VAL A 146 6.67 14.46 -7.51
CA VAL A 146 6.54 14.45 -6.05
C VAL A 146 6.72 15.85 -5.50
N ALA A 147 5.63 16.50 -5.11
CA ALA A 147 5.64 17.81 -4.45
C ALA A 147 6.08 17.68 -2.99
N GLY A 148 5.63 16.65 -2.32
CA GLY A 148 5.95 16.26 -0.95
C GLY A 148 5.63 14.80 -0.73
N LEU A 149 6.25 14.19 0.28
CA LEU A 149 6.09 12.79 0.61
C LEU A 149 5.80 12.62 2.10
N VAL A 150 4.62 12.10 2.43
CA VAL A 150 4.23 11.72 3.80
C VAL A 150 4.24 10.21 3.90
N MET A 151 5.07 9.68 4.78
CA MET A 151 5.33 8.25 4.92
C MET A 151 4.83 7.75 6.27
N LEU A 152 3.92 6.80 6.25
CA LEU A 152 3.28 6.22 7.43
C LEU A 152 3.87 4.82 7.68
N ALA A 153 4.61 4.63 8.77
CA ALA A 153 5.29 3.39 9.12
C ALA A 153 6.02 2.72 7.94
N PRO A 154 6.90 3.44 7.20
CA PRO A 154 7.40 3.03 5.90
C PRO A 154 8.45 1.92 5.96
N VAL A 155 8.42 0.98 5.02
CA VAL A 155 9.56 0.10 4.70
C VAL A 155 10.53 0.85 3.80
N THR A 156 11.80 0.92 4.18
CA THR A 156 12.81 1.68 3.44
C THR A 156 14.17 0.98 3.33
N HIS A 157 14.53 0.13 4.28
CA HIS A 157 15.84 -0.51 4.36
C HIS A 157 15.73 -2.04 4.41
N PRO A 158 16.77 -2.78 4.03
CA PRO A 158 16.80 -4.21 4.22
C PRO A 158 16.83 -4.58 5.72
N TRP A 159 16.20 -5.68 6.07
CA TRP A 159 16.09 -6.18 7.45
C TRP A 159 16.62 -7.61 7.57
N ARG A 160 16.86 -8.07 8.81
CA ARG A 160 17.20 -9.46 9.09
C ARG A 160 15.93 -10.33 9.06
N GLY A 161 16.06 -11.57 8.57
CA GLY A 161 14.94 -12.51 8.43
C GLY A 161 14.20 -12.40 7.10
N GLY A 162 13.10 -13.12 6.97
CA GLY A 162 12.25 -13.20 5.77
C GLY A 162 10.94 -12.43 5.92
N VAL A 163 10.03 -12.68 4.98
CA VAL A 163 8.69 -12.05 4.90
C VAL A 163 7.56 -13.01 5.33
N GLY A 164 7.90 -14.07 6.04
CA GLY A 164 6.98 -15.15 6.39
C GLY A 164 6.98 -16.28 5.36
N ARG A 165 7.19 -17.52 5.83
CA ARG A 165 7.36 -18.71 4.97
C ARG A 165 6.20 -18.96 4.01
N TYR A 166 4.98 -18.59 4.40
CA TYR A 166 3.82 -18.75 3.53
C TYR A 166 3.93 -17.88 2.27
N ASN A 167 4.48 -16.66 2.35
CA ASN A 167 4.70 -15.81 1.17
C ASN A 167 5.75 -16.42 0.24
N GLU A 168 6.82 -17.00 0.80
CA GLU A 168 7.84 -17.70 0.04
C GLU A 168 7.24 -18.91 -0.70
N ILE A 169 6.39 -19.71 -0.04
CA ILE A 169 5.68 -20.85 -0.64
C ILE A 169 4.73 -20.38 -1.74
N ILE A 170 3.92 -19.35 -1.50
CA ILE A 170 2.96 -18.83 -2.49
C ILE A 170 3.68 -18.22 -3.70
N ALA A 171 4.87 -17.66 -3.52
CA ALA A 171 5.68 -17.16 -4.62
C ALA A 171 6.34 -18.26 -5.45
N THR A 172 6.32 -19.55 -5.03
CA THR A 172 6.90 -20.63 -5.83
C THR A 172 6.04 -20.96 -7.06
N PRO A 173 6.65 -21.24 -8.21
CA PRO A 173 5.91 -21.72 -9.39
C PRO A 173 5.14 -22.99 -9.08
N VAL A 174 3.98 -23.20 -9.67
CA VAL A 174 3.09 -24.38 -9.55
C VAL A 174 2.48 -24.54 -8.16
N ILE A 175 3.29 -24.67 -7.10
CA ILE A 175 2.80 -24.88 -5.72
C ILE A 175 2.02 -23.66 -5.24
N GLY A 176 2.54 -22.47 -5.43
CA GLY A 176 1.87 -21.23 -5.04
C GLY A 176 0.49 -21.07 -5.65
N PRO A 177 0.34 -21.13 -7.00
CA PRO A 177 -0.97 -21.13 -7.64
C PRO A 177 -1.90 -22.25 -7.16
N LEU A 178 -1.41 -23.49 -7.01
CA LEU A 178 -2.23 -24.59 -6.51
C LEU A 178 -2.83 -24.25 -5.14
N LEU A 179 -2.01 -23.79 -4.20
CA LEU A 179 -2.48 -23.40 -2.86
C LEU A 179 -3.39 -22.18 -2.90
N ALA A 180 -3.05 -21.18 -3.69
CA ALA A 180 -3.85 -19.95 -3.80
C ALA A 180 -5.26 -20.24 -4.34
N TYR A 181 -5.39 -21.12 -5.34
CA TYR A 181 -6.68 -21.46 -5.94
C TYR A 181 -7.48 -22.54 -5.20
N THR A 182 -6.93 -23.13 -4.13
CA THR A 182 -7.62 -24.17 -3.35
C THR A 182 -7.80 -23.80 -1.90
N ILE A 183 -6.71 -23.54 -1.17
CA ILE A 183 -6.70 -23.44 0.30
C ILE A 183 -6.78 -22.00 0.79
N THR A 184 -6.16 -21.06 0.07
CA THR A 184 -5.93 -19.70 0.58
C THR A 184 -7.21 -18.97 0.95
N LEU A 185 -8.23 -18.97 0.09
CA LEU A 185 -9.46 -18.24 0.37
C LEU A 185 -10.26 -18.89 1.51
N PRO A 186 -10.56 -20.21 1.51
CA PRO A 186 -11.27 -20.83 2.60
C PRO A 186 -10.59 -20.66 3.97
N LEU A 187 -9.27 -20.87 4.04
CA LEU A 187 -8.50 -20.73 5.28
C LEU A 187 -8.34 -19.25 5.67
N GLY A 188 -8.03 -18.40 4.69
CA GLY A 188 -7.81 -16.97 4.88
C GLY A 188 -9.03 -16.25 5.42
N TYR A 189 -10.24 -16.70 5.10
CA TYR A 189 -11.47 -16.14 5.65
C TYR A 189 -11.50 -16.19 7.19
N PHE A 190 -11.00 -17.27 7.79
CA PHE A 190 -10.90 -17.41 9.23
C PHE A 190 -9.69 -16.72 9.84
N LEU A 191 -8.64 -16.49 9.04
CA LEU A 191 -7.38 -15.89 9.51
C LEU A 191 -7.26 -14.39 9.26
N ALA A 192 -8.13 -13.82 8.43
CA ALA A 192 -8.05 -12.40 8.05
C ALA A 192 -8.20 -11.47 9.25
N GLU A 193 -9.21 -11.69 10.09
CA GLU A 193 -9.46 -10.84 11.25
C GLU A 193 -8.36 -10.98 12.34
N PRO A 194 -7.95 -12.18 12.77
CA PRO A 194 -6.80 -12.34 13.67
C PRO A 194 -5.52 -11.69 13.12
N GLY A 195 -5.26 -11.85 11.82
CA GLY A 195 -4.12 -11.23 11.15
C GLY A 195 -4.18 -9.71 11.20
N ALA A 196 -5.34 -9.12 10.87
CA ALA A 196 -5.56 -7.69 10.95
C ALA A 196 -5.40 -7.17 12.39
N ARG A 197 -6.00 -7.82 13.40
CA ARG A 197 -5.82 -7.44 14.81
C ARG A 197 -4.35 -7.38 15.23
N ASN A 198 -3.54 -8.34 14.78
CA ASN A 198 -2.11 -8.37 15.11
C ASN A 198 -1.34 -7.17 14.55
N VAL A 199 -1.72 -6.67 13.38
CA VAL A 199 -1.06 -5.50 12.75
C VAL A 199 -1.40 -4.18 13.47
N PHE A 200 -2.54 -4.13 14.17
CA PHE A 200 -2.94 -2.96 14.96
C PHE A 200 -2.20 -2.83 16.29
N LEU A 201 -1.61 -3.90 16.82
CA LEU A 201 -0.97 -3.85 18.13
C LEU A 201 0.07 -2.72 18.25
N PRO A 202 0.10 -1.98 19.37
CA PRO A 202 -0.66 -2.15 20.62
C PRO A 202 -2.09 -1.58 20.61
N GLN A 203 -2.53 -0.90 19.53
CA GLN A 203 -3.88 -0.37 19.42
C GLN A 203 -4.90 -1.50 19.24
N THR A 204 -6.14 -1.21 19.63
CA THR A 204 -7.30 -2.04 19.28
C THR A 204 -7.68 -1.78 17.82
N MET A 205 -7.88 -2.84 17.05
CA MET A 205 -8.44 -2.73 15.71
C MET A 205 -9.87 -2.19 15.80
N PRO A 206 -10.24 -1.17 15.01
CA PRO A 206 -11.62 -0.67 14.97
C PRO A 206 -12.60 -1.77 14.57
N ASP A 207 -13.81 -1.72 15.17
CA ASP A 207 -14.90 -2.61 14.77
C ASP A 207 -15.24 -2.40 13.29
N GLY A 208 -15.50 -3.48 12.57
CA GLY A 208 -15.83 -3.44 11.15
C GLY A 208 -14.62 -3.24 10.20
N PHE A 209 -13.40 -3.03 10.72
CA PHE A 209 -12.21 -2.73 9.89
C PHE A 209 -12.03 -3.68 8.71
N VAL A 210 -12.17 -5.00 8.92
CA VAL A 210 -11.99 -6.00 7.86
C VAL A 210 -12.97 -5.79 6.70
N GLN A 211 -14.20 -5.37 7.00
CA GLN A 211 -15.22 -5.06 6.00
C GLN A 211 -14.97 -3.69 5.36
N ASP A 212 -14.73 -2.68 6.17
CA ASP A 212 -14.55 -1.29 5.72
C ASP A 212 -13.31 -1.13 4.84
N SER A 213 -12.24 -1.87 5.12
CA SER A 213 -11.02 -1.89 4.32
C SER A 213 -11.05 -2.88 3.14
N ALA A 214 -12.19 -3.55 2.90
CA ALA A 214 -12.33 -4.59 1.88
C ALA A 214 -11.20 -5.64 1.94
N THR A 215 -10.72 -5.98 3.15
CA THR A 215 -9.62 -6.95 3.36
C THR A 215 -9.86 -8.29 2.66
N PRO A 216 -11.10 -8.84 2.56
CA PRO A 216 -11.34 -10.10 1.84
C PRO A 216 -10.92 -10.11 0.37
N LEU A 217 -10.80 -8.95 -0.29
CA LEU A 217 -10.27 -8.86 -1.66
C LEU A 217 -8.87 -9.49 -1.76
N LEU A 218 -8.03 -9.35 -0.73
CA LEU A 218 -6.68 -9.95 -0.66
C LEU A 218 -6.72 -11.48 -0.83
N LEU A 219 -7.79 -12.14 -0.38
CA LEU A 219 -7.89 -13.61 -0.40
C LEU A 219 -8.13 -14.17 -1.80
N ARG A 220 -8.45 -13.33 -2.79
CA ARG A 220 -8.55 -13.76 -4.17
C ARG A 220 -7.17 -14.24 -4.67
N PRO A 221 -7.08 -15.41 -5.34
CA PRO A 221 -5.80 -16.02 -5.68
C PRO A 221 -4.82 -15.11 -6.42
N ARG A 222 -5.31 -14.31 -7.36
CA ARG A 222 -4.46 -13.39 -8.14
C ARG A 222 -3.79 -12.34 -7.28
N GLU A 223 -4.53 -11.74 -6.35
CA GLU A 223 -4.00 -10.73 -5.42
C GLU A 223 -3.09 -11.35 -4.36
N PHE A 224 -3.48 -12.49 -3.83
CA PHE A 224 -2.67 -13.19 -2.84
C PHE A 224 -1.29 -13.57 -3.39
N ILE A 225 -1.25 -14.07 -4.64
CA ILE A 225 -0.01 -14.34 -5.36
C ILE A 225 0.76 -13.04 -5.61
N ALA A 226 0.09 -11.97 -6.06
CA ALA A 226 0.74 -10.68 -6.32
C ALA A 226 1.36 -10.11 -5.04
N ASN A 227 0.65 -10.17 -3.91
CA ASN A 227 1.14 -9.75 -2.61
C ASN A 227 2.37 -10.55 -2.16
N ALA A 228 2.35 -11.88 -2.35
CA ALA A 228 3.49 -12.73 -2.03
C ALA A 228 4.75 -12.34 -2.83
N TYR A 229 4.61 -12.10 -4.15
CA TYR A 229 5.72 -11.61 -4.98
C TYR A 229 6.21 -10.24 -4.54
N ASP A 230 5.31 -9.31 -4.20
CA ASP A 230 5.68 -7.98 -3.69
C ASP A 230 6.54 -8.09 -2.42
N LEU A 231 6.18 -9.01 -1.53
CA LEU A 231 6.89 -9.19 -0.26
C LEU A 231 8.25 -9.86 -0.44
N VAL A 232 8.35 -10.92 -1.25
CA VAL A 232 9.62 -11.65 -1.41
C VAL A 232 10.67 -10.85 -2.18
N THR A 233 10.26 -9.93 -3.06
CA THR A 233 11.18 -9.07 -3.81
C THR A 233 11.56 -7.78 -3.10
N LEU A 234 10.84 -7.40 -2.05
CA LEU A 234 10.97 -6.09 -1.40
C LEU A 234 12.35 -5.87 -0.78
N LYS A 235 12.89 -6.88 -0.09
CA LYS A 235 14.15 -6.73 0.65
C LYS A 235 15.33 -6.39 -0.26
N GLU A 236 15.43 -7.06 -1.40
CA GLU A 236 16.47 -6.78 -2.41
C GLU A 236 16.24 -5.42 -3.07
N ALA A 237 14.97 -5.09 -3.36
CA ALA A 237 14.61 -3.82 -3.95
C ALA A 237 14.98 -2.63 -3.07
N VAL A 238 14.68 -2.69 -1.75
CA VAL A 238 15.09 -1.60 -0.84
C VAL A 238 16.60 -1.56 -0.62
N ALA A 239 17.30 -2.69 -0.62
CA ALA A 239 18.75 -2.71 -0.57
C ALA A 239 19.39 -1.99 -1.77
N ALA A 240 18.84 -2.22 -2.97
CA ALA A 240 19.32 -1.60 -4.20
C ALA A 240 19.08 -0.09 -4.27
N GLN A 241 18.07 0.44 -3.57
CA GLN A 241 17.73 1.87 -3.63
C GLN A 241 18.20 2.68 -2.42
N ALA A 242 18.50 2.04 -1.29
CA ALA A 242 18.75 2.73 0.00
C ALA A 242 19.92 3.73 -0.07
N SER A 243 21.01 3.40 -0.78
CA SER A 243 22.16 4.30 -0.94
C SER A 243 21.84 5.63 -1.65
N ARG A 244 20.71 5.69 -2.36
CA ARG A 244 20.28 6.87 -3.12
C ARG A 244 19.34 7.81 -2.34
N TYR A 245 18.93 7.48 -1.12
CA TYR A 245 17.94 8.32 -0.40
C TYR A 245 18.41 9.75 -0.15
N GLY A 246 19.71 10.01 -0.08
CA GLY A 246 20.26 11.36 -0.04
C GLY A 246 19.98 12.22 -1.28
N GLU A 247 19.58 11.62 -2.41
CA GLU A 247 19.22 12.33 -3.64
C GLU A 247 17.78 12.90 -3.60
N ILE A 248 16.92 12.48 -2.64
CA ILE A 248 15.54 12.94 -2.54
C ILE A 248 15.49 14.43 -2.22
N LYS A 249 14.91 15.22 -3.12
CA LYS A 249 14.81 16.69 -3.02
C LYS A 249 13.48 17.15 -2.39
N ALA A 250 12.42 16.37 -2.60
CA ALA A 250 11.10 16.71 -2.05
C ALA A 250 11.16 16.76 -0.50
N PRO A 251 10.39 17.63 0.14
CA PRO A 251 10.19 17.56 1.58
C PRO A 251 9.52 16.24 1.95
N VAL A 252 9.99 15.63 3.05
CA VAL A 252 9.47 14.35 3.54
C VAL A 252 9.04 14.50 4.99
N THR A 253 7.85 14.01 5.32
CA THR A 253 7.39 13.80 6.70
C THR A 253 7.22 12.31 6.93
N ILE A 254 7.80 11.78 7.99
CA ILE A 254 7.71 10.36 8.36
C ILE A 254 6.99 10.29 9.70
N ILE A 255 5.91 9.51 9.76
CA ILE A 255 5.19 9.24 11.01
C ILE A 255 5.28 7.74 11.27
N ALA A 256 5.88 7.36 12.39
CA ALA A 256 6.12 5.97 12.77
C ALA A 256 5.86 5.76 14.25
N GLY A 257 5.46 4.55 14.60
CA GLY A 257 5.27 4.15 15.99
C GLY A 257 6.52 3.50 16.57
N GLU A 258 6.88 3.83 17.82
CA GLU A 258 8.03 3.19 18.48
C GLU A 258 7.82 1.69 18.69
N PRO A 259 6.65 1.19 19.18
CA PRO A 259 6.40 -0.23 19.38
C PRO A 259 5.97 -1.00 18.12
N ASP A 260 6.08 -0.41 16.91
CA ASP A 260 5.74 -1.11 15.66
C ASP A 260 6.57 -2.39 15.50
N LYS A 261 5.90 -3.56 15.59
CA LYS A 261 6.52 -4.88 15.45
C LYS A 261 6.50 -5.37 14.00
N THR A 262 5.70 -4.76 13.15
CA THR A 262 5.57 -5.11 11.73
C THR A 262 6.69 -4.47 10.91
N VAL A 263 6.88 -3.16 11.08
CA VAL A 263 7.94 -2.38 10.40
C VAL A 263 8.70 -1.58 11.45
N LYS A 264 9.77 -2.16 11.98
CA LYS A 264 10.52 -1.56 13.08
C LYS A 264 11.06 -0.18 12.73
N THR A 265 10.63 0.82 13.49
CA THR A 265 11.04 2.23 13.35
C THR A 265 12.55 2.40 13.36
N SER A 266 13.27 1.61 14.20
CA SER A 266 14.73 1.63 14.29
C SER A 266 15.47 1.13 13.05
N ILE A 267 14.81 0.27 12.24
CA ILE A 267 15.40 -0.29 11.01
C ILE A 267 15.05 0.58 9.79
N HIS A 268 13.86 1.17 9.78
CA HIS A 268 13.32 1.81 8.59
C HIS A 268 13.22 3.34 8.70
N ALA A 269 12.37 3.85 9.57
CA ALA A 269 12.07 5.28 9.65
C ALA A 269 13.27 6.12 10.10
N ARG A 270 13.97 5.70 11.16
CA ARG A 270 15.13 6.46 11.69
C ARG A 270 16.30 6.53 10.72
N PRO A 271 16.79 5.41 10.11
CA PRO A 271 17.88 5.49 9.14
C PRO A 271 17.49 6.26 7.87
N PHE A 272 16.24 6.13 7.41
CA PHE A 272 15.75 6.87 6.25
C PHE A 272 15.76 8.38 6.52
N ALA A 273 15.24 8.81 7.67
CA ALA A 273 15.25 10.21 8.07
C ALA A 273 16.67 10.80 8.19
N ALA A 274 17.63 9.99 8.65
CA ALA A 274 19.02 10.41 8.74
C ALA A 274 19.71 10.61 7.37
N MET A 275 19.21 9.95 6.32
CA MET A 275 19.77 10.03 4.96
C MET A 275 19.13 11.12 4.10
N VAL A 276 17.84 11.44 4.32
CA VAL A 276 17.09 12.39 3.50
C VAL A 276 17.23 13.81 4.06
N PRO A 277 17.84 14.78 3.32
CA PRO A 277 18.17 16.09 3.86
C PRO A 277 16.98 16.90 4.39
N ASN A 278 15.80 16.74 3.77
CA ASN A 278 14.58 17.49 4.08
C ASN A 278 13.54 16.65 4.84
N ALA A 279 13.97 15.61 5.55
CA ALA A 279 13.07 14.74 6.28
C ALA A 279 12.74 15.30 7.68
N ASN A 280 11.46 15.27 8.02
CA ASN A 280 10.93 15.46 9.36
C ASN A 280 10.44 14.11 9.89
N LEU A 281 11.01 13.62 10.98
CA LEU A 281 10.66 12.35 11.61
C LEU A 281 9.84 12.58 12.89
N ILE A 282 8.64 12.03 12.90
CA ILE A 282 7.72 12.02 14.05
C ILE A 282 7.57 10.58 14.51
N VAL A 283 8.10 10.30 15.71
CA VAL A 283 7.96 8.98 16.33
C VAL A 283 7.00 9.10 17.51
N LEU A 284 5.94 8.29 17.47
CA LEU A 284 4.91 8.27 18.50
C LEU A 284 5.15 7.08 19.44
N PRO A 285 5.28 7.31 20.77
CA PRO A 285 5.75 6.29 21.71
C PRO A 285 4.80 5.10 21.85
N ASP A 286 3.50 5.32 21.71
CA ASP A 286 2.47 4.31 21.94
C ASP A 286 1.77 3.85 20.66
N LEU A 287 2.29 4.19 19.47
CA LEU A 287 1.68 3.89 18.19
C LEU A 287 2.28 2.63 17.57
N GLY A 288 1.41 1.76 17.02
CA GLY A 288 1.78 0.61 16.22
C GLY A 288 1.88 0.91 14.72
N HIS A 289 1.61 -0.13 13.90
CA HIS A 289 1.80 -0.06 12.45
C HIS A 289 0.72 0.73 11.70
N MET A 290 -0.53 0.71 12.18
CA MET A 290 -1.68 1.26 11.45
C MET A 290 -1.90 2.75 11.75
N VAL A 291 -0.91 3.57 11.39
CA VAL A 291 -0.84 5.02 11.68
C VAL A 291 -2.07 5.77 11.18
N GLN A 292 -2.49 5.53 9.94
CA GLN A 292 -3.64 6.19 9.29
C GLN A 292 -4.97 5.91 9.96
N ASN A 293 -5.07 4.80 10.70
CA ASN A 293 -6.29 4.41 11.40
C ASN A 293 -6.27 4.84 12.86
N ALA A 294 -5.09 4.80 13.50
CA ALA A 294 -4.96 5.06 14.92
C ALA A 294 -4.96 6.56 15.25
N VAL A 295 -4.36 7.39 14.38
CA VAL A 295 -4.21 8.84 14.60
C VAL A 295 -4.53 9.66 13.33
N PRO A 296 -5.70 9.46 12.69
CA PRO A 296 -6.03 10.06 11.39
C PRO A 296 -5.99 11.59 11.41
N ASP A 297 -6.47 12.23 12.48
CA ASP A 297 -6.46 13.70 12.62
C ASP A 297 -5.03 14.25 12.68
N ARG A 298 -4.13 13.56 13.40
CA ARG A 298 -2.72 13.94 13.45
C ARG A 298 -2.07 13.80 12.08
N VAL A 299 -2.35 12.72 11.36
CA VAL A 299 -1.83 12.51 10.00
C VAL A 299 -2.35 13.58 9.06
N LYS A 300 -3.66 13.93 9.13
CA LYS A 300 -4.25 15.04 8.37
C LYS A 300 -3.49 16.34 8.63
N ALA A 301 -3.27 16.72 9.88
CA ALA A 301 -2.56 17.94 10.24
C ALA A 301 -1.13 18.00 9.67
N GLU A 302 -0.40 16.88 9.66
CA GLU A 302 0.95 16.83 9.08
C GLU A 302 0.93 16.92 7.53
N ILE A 303 -0.10 16.35 6.88
CA ILE A 303 -0.31 16.51 5.43
C ILE A 303 -0.63 17.96 5.09
N GLU A 304 -1.50 18.63 5.85
CA GLU A 304 -1.83 20.04 5.66
C GLU A 304 -0.61 20.95 5.89
N THR A 305 0.19 20.66 6.92
CA THR A 305 1.48 21.34 7.16
C THR A 305 2.42 21.16 5.97
N MET A 306 2.50 19.96 5.40
CA MET A 306 3.28 19.69 4.19
C MET A 306 2.78 20.52 3.01
N ILE A 307 1.46 20.53 2.76
CA ILE A 307 0.84 21.30 1.66
C ILE A 307 1.13 22.79 1.84
N ALA A 308 0.95 23.35 3.02
CA ALA A 308 1.23 24.74 3.33
C ALA A 308 2.71 25.12 3.08
N ARG A 309 3.63 24.21 3.43
CA ARG A 309 5.08 24.41 3.23
C ARG A 309 5.50 24.46 1.76
N ILE A 310 4.80 23.72 0.88
CA ILE A 310 5.12 23.61 -0.55
C ILE A 310 4.27 24.50 -1.44
N ALA A 311 3.19 25.09 -0.91
CA ALA A 311 2.45 26.13 -1.60
C ALA A 311 3.40 27.31 -1.88
N PRO A 312 3.39 27.90 -3.09
CA PRO A 312 4.12 29.14 -3.31
C PRO A 312 3.62 30.17 -2.30
N ALA A 313 4.55 30.88 -1.64
CA ALA A 313 4.19 32.01 -0.81
C ALA A 313 3.24 32.91 -1.65
N GLN A 314 2.01 33.09 -1.16
CA GLN A 314 1.13 34.09 -1.77
C GLN A 314 1.89 35.39 -1.66
N THR A 315 2.43 35.90 -2.76
CA THR A 315 2.88 37.27 -2.83
C THR A 315 1.66 38.11 -2.43
N ALA A 316 1.72 38.71 -1.24
CA ALA A 316 0.79 39.73 -0.86
C ALA A 316 0.85 40.81 -1.96
N ALA A 317 -0.16 40.81 -2.83
CA ALA A 317 -0.40 41.92 -3.71
C ALA A 317 -1.14 42.92 -2.88
N ASP A 318 -0.39 43.92 -2.39
CA ASP A 318 -0.93 45.19 -1.92
C ASP A 318 -1.55 45.98 -3.09
#